data_5cbee26083d5b0397a837a0d05b48d47
#
_entry.id   5cbee26083d5b0397a837a0d05b48d47
#
_cell.length_a   1.000
_cell.length_b   1.000
_cell.length_c   1.000
_cell.angle_alpha   90.00
_cell.angle_beta   90.00
_cell.angle_gamma   90.00
#
_symmetry.space_group_name_H-M   'P 1'
#
loop_
_entity.id
_entity.type
_entity.pdbx_description
1 polymer ?
#
loop_
_entity_poly.entity_id
_entity_poly.type
_entity_poly.pdbx_seq_one_letter_code
_entity_poly.pdbx_strand_id
1 'polypeptide(L)'
;EDIRPFVVKNVFIELCEGEVNGYVIPLSGGCYILWVNLLEGKEEKLFQILEQGSDFLKKYYQWDIAMGVSRVQEGVFRIPETYREAQEALRYEYLFGKNSIIRYDAIAQRTFQYPSFAESRLSRLIMEYLTEGADKEGAKELTRQIKEQYGLSEEMSIETMECFKFEAVNVLNRAVISCDCSQAERKELLEALLNKKTFEEFMTHFESLLELLYEKKKEKTSENNICYQVKEYI
;
A
#
# COMPACT_ATOMS: atom_id res chain seq x y z
N GLU A 1 8.26 16.10 -24.21
CA GLU A 1 6.79 15.95 -24.07
C GLU A 1 6.47 14.57 -23.51
N ASP A 2 5.52 14.48 -22.59
CA ASP A 2 5.07 13.19 -22.04
C ASP A 2 4.21 12.45 -23.07
N ILE A 3 4.70 11.31 -23.55
CA ILE A 3 4.00 10.51 -24.56
C ILE A 3 2.89 9.62 -23.96
N ARG A 4 2.84 9.48 -22.63
CA ARG A 4 1.91 8.57 -21.94
C ARG A 4 0.44 8.82 -22.30
N PRO A 5 -0.06 10.07 -22.32
CA PRO A 5 -1.45 10.32 -22.67
C PRO A 5 -1.83 9.83 -24.07
N PHE A 6 -0.91 9.99 -25.02
CA PHE A 6 -1.12 9.56 -26.39
C PHE A 6 -1.14 8.03 -26.49
N VAL A 7 -0.16 7.36 -25.88
CA VAL A 7 -0.04 5.90 -25.92
C VAL A 7 -1.24 5.23 -25.23
N VAL A 8 -1.55 5.63 -23.99
CA VAL A 8 -2.68 5.05 -23.23
C VAL A 8 -3.99 5.24 -23.99
N LYS A 9 -4.23 6.44 -24.52
CA LYS A 9 -5.43 6.72 -25.29
C LYS A 9 -5.55 5.81 -26.52
N ASN A 10 -4.49 5.68 -27.32
CA ASN A 10 -4.56 4.88 -28.55
C ASN A 10 -4.71 3.41 -28.26
N VAL A 11 -3.97 2.85 -27.30
CA VAL A 11 -4.06 1.43 -26.92
C VAL A 11 -5.50 1.07 -26.54
N PHE A 12 -6.13 1.83 -25.62
CA PHE A 12 -7.49 1.48 -25.19
C PHE A 12 -8.56 1.80 -26.23
N ILE A 13 -8.39 2.82 -27.05
CA ILE A 13 -9.34 3.09 -28.15
C ILE A 13 -9.29 1.96 -29.18
N GLU A 14 -8.10 1.53 -29.62
CA GLU A 14 -7.94 0.41 -30.55
C GLU A 14 -8.50 -0.90 -30.00
N LEU A 15 -8.26 -1.20 -28.72
CA LEU A 15 -8.80 -2.41 -28.08
C LEU A 15 -10.34 -2.37 -27.92
N CYS A 16 -10.92 -1.19 -27.78
CA CYS A 16 -12.37 -1.02 -27.72
C CYS A 16 -13.03 -1.11 -29.10
N GLU A 17 -12.29 -0.82 -30.19
CA GLU A 17 -12.85 -0.72 -31.55
C GLU A 17 -13.51 -2.01 -31.99
N GLY A 18 -14.76 -1.91 -32.42
CA GLY A 18 -15.58 -3.06 -32.88
C GLY A 18 -16.17 -3.94 -31.76
N GLU A 19 -15.77 -3.74 -30.49
CA GLU A 19 -16.21 -4.54 -29.36
C GLU A 19 -17.10 -3.76 -28.38
N VAL A 20 -16.66 -2.58 -27.99
CA VAL A 20 -17.38 -1.67 -27.09
C VAL A 20 -17.16 -0.21 -27.50
N ASN A 21 -18.07 0.68 -27.15
CA ASN A 21 -17.85 2.11 -27.36
C ASN A 21 -17.11 2.71 -26.18
N GLY A 22 -15.81 2.96 -26.33
CA GLY A 22 -14.94 3.50 -25.30
C GLY A 22 -14.36 4.87 -25.63
N TYR A 23 -14.20 5.71 -24.59
CA TYR A 23 -13.57 7.03 -24.67
C TYR A 23 -12.54 7.16 -23.58
N VAL A 24 -11.31 7.55 -23.94
CA VAL A 24 -10.24 7.81 -22.97
C VAL A 24 -10.10 9.31 -22.74
N ILE A 25 -10.23 9.72 -21.50
CA ILE A 25 -10.15 11.10 -21.04
C ILE A 25 -8.94 11.25 -20.12
N PRO A 26 -7.89 11.96 -20.53
CA PRO A 26 -6.75 12.22 -19.66
C PRO A 26 -7.12 13.20 -18.53
N LEU A 27 -6.68 12.90 -17.33
CA LEU A 27 -6.75 13.77 -16.16
C LEU A 27 -5.35 14.25 -15.76
N SER A 28 -5.28 15.12 -14.75
CA SER A 28 -4.01 15.52 -14.16
C SER A 28 -3.33 14.38 -13.40
N GLY A 29 -2.00 14.46 -13.22
CA GLY A 29 -1.25 13.48 -12.40
C GLY A 29 -1.03 12.11 -13.03
N GLY A 30 -1.20 11.95 -14.35
CA GLY A 30 -1.02 10.66 -15.03
C GLY A 30 -2.20 9.70 -14.85
N CYS A 31 -3.35 10.22 -14.47
CA CYS A 31 -4.59 9.47 -14.33
C CYS A 31 -5.43 9.58 -15.61
N TYR A 32 -6.20 8.55 -15.91
CA TYR A 32 -7.06 8.49 -17.10
C TYR A 32 -8.41 7.91 -16.73
N ILE A 33 -9.47 8.40 -17.40
CA ILE A 33 -10.78 7.77 -17.35
C ILE A 33 -11.00 7.04 -18.67
N LEU A 34 -11.26 5.74 -18.59
CA LEU A 34 -11.83 4.98 -19.68
C LEU A 34 -13.35 4.91 -19.46
N TRP A 35 -14.08 5.69 -20.21
CA TRP A 35 -15.53 5.63 -20.21
C TRP A 35 -16.01 4.66 -21.28
N VAL A 36 -16.80 3.67 -20.88
CA VAL A 36 -17.26 2.63 -21.78
C VAL A 36 -18.79 2.53 -21.74
N ASN A 37 -19.41 2.55 -22.92
CA ASN A 37 -20.78 2.15 -23.10
C ASN A 37 -20.82 0.65 -23.38
N LEU A 38 -21.37 -0.11 -22.45
CA LEU A 38 -21.52 -1.56 -22.57
C LEU A 38 -22.91 -1.92 -23.03
N LEU A 39 -22.97 -2.85 -23.98
CA LEU A 39 -24.20 -3.59 -24.23
C LEU A 39 -24.34 -4.70 -23.20
N GLU A 40 -25.57 -5.11 -22.91
CA GLU A 40 -25.87 -6.18 -21.96
C GLU A 40 -25.07 -7.45 -22.25
N GLY A 41 -24.45 -8.02 -21.25
CA GLY A 41 -23.63 -9.23 -21.35
C GLY A 41 -22.20 -9.03 -21.89
N LYS A 42 -21.75 -7.80 -22.10
CA LYS A 42 -20.40 -7.50 -22.59
C LYS A 42 -19.36 -7.18 -21.48
N GLU A 43 -19.69 -7.42 -20.21
CA GLU A 43 -18.81 -7.11 -19.09
C GLU A 43 -17.49 -7.91 -19.12
N GLU A 44 -17.56 -9.22 -19.42
CA GLU A 44 -16.35 -10.04 -19.57
C GLU A 44 -15.43 -9.52 -20.67
N LYS A 45 -15.99 -9.02 -21.76
CA LYS A 45 -15.21 -8.44 -22.85
C LYS A 45 -14.48 -7.17 -22.42
N LEU A 46 -15.10 -6.34 -21.60
CA LEU A 46 -14.42 -5.19 -21.01
C LEU A 46 -13.19 -5.61 -20.20
N PHE A 47 -13.33 -6.62 -19.32
CA PHE A 47 -12.19 -7.09 -18.54
C PHE A 47 -11.06 -7.64 -19.42
N GLN A 48 -11.36 -8.36 -20.49
CA GLN A 48 -10.36 -8.81 -21.46
C GLN A 48 -9.63 -7.62 -22.11
N ILE A 49 -10.36 -6.55 -22.47
CA ILE A 49 -9.76 -5.32 -23.00
C ILE A 49 -8.82 -4.66 -21.98
N LEU A 50 -9.24 -4.57 -20.71
CA LEU A 50 -8.42 -3.97 -19.66
C LEU A 50 -7.15 -4.79 -19.40
N GLU A 51 -7.24 -6.10 -19.34
CA GLU A 51 -6.09 -7.00 -19.19
C GLU A 51 -5.13 -6.88 -20.38
N GLN A 52 -5.64 -6.96 -21.61
CA GLN A 52 -4.81 -6.82 -22.82
C GLN A 52 -4.11 -5.46 -22.87
N GLY A 53 -4.80 -4.38 -22.51
CA GLY A 53 -4.22 -3.04 -22.45
C GLY A 53 -3.12 -2.92 -21.39
N SER A 54 -3.35 -3.48 -20.19
CA SER A 54 -2.38 -3.53 -19.12
C SER A 54 -1.12 -4.32 -19.54
N ASP A 55 -1.31 -5.52 -20.07
CA ASP A 55 -0.22 -6.38 -20.54
C ASP A 55 0.58 -5.74 -21.68
N PHE A 56 -0.10 -5.08 -22.61
CA PHE A 56 0.56 -4.36 -23.68
C PHE A 56 1.44 -3.22 -23.15
N LEU A 57 0.91 -2.39 -22.26
CA LEU A 57 1.66 -1.28 -21.69
C LEU A 57 2.83 -1.76 -20.84
N LYS A 58 2.66 -2.82 -20.08
CA LYS A 58 3.73 -3.45 -19.32
C LYS A 58 4.81 -4.03 -20.20
N LYS A 59 4.44 -4.78 -21.23
CA LYS A 59 5.37 -5.48 -22.14
C LYS A 59 6.22 -4.52 -22.97
N TYR A 60 5.59 -3.48 -23.55
CA TYR A 60 6.26 -2.61 -24.54
C TYR A 60 6.81 -1.32 -23.93
N TYR A 61 6.22 -0.83 -22.86
CA TYR A 61 6.61 0.44 -22.21
C TYR A 61 7.11 0.28 -20.79
N GLN A 62 7.01 -0.92 -20.21
CA GLN A 62 7.33 -1.23 -18.81
C GLN A 62 6.56 -0.34 -17.82
N TRP A 63 5.33 0.00 -18.19
CA TRP A 63 4.43 0.75 -17.34
C TRP A 63 3.50 -0.20 -16.60
N ASP A 64 3.57 -0.16 -15.28
CA ASP A 64 2.58 -0.78 -14.42
C ASP A 64 1.42 0.20 -14.24
N ILE A 65 0.20 -0.25 -14.51
CA ILE A 65 -1.01 0.55 -14.35
C ILE A 65 -2.01 -0.17 -13.46
N ALA A 66 -2.59 0.56 -12.52
CA ALA A 66 -3.73 0.09 -11.74
C ALA A 66 -5.02 0.67 -12.30
N MET A 67 -6.08 -0.11 -12.28
CA MET A 67 -7.40 0.28 -12.80
C MET A 67 -8.48 0.00 -11.76
N GLY A 68 -9.24 1.05 -11.40
CA GLY A 68 -10.46 0.91 -10.64
C GLY A 68 -11.66 0.83 -11.58
N VAL A 69 -12.49 -0.19 -11.42
CA VAL A 69 -13.65 -0.46 -12.29
C VAL A 69 -14.93 -0.34 -11.49
N SER A 70 -15.82 0.59 -11.88
CA SER A 70 -17.14 0.76 -11.29
C SER A 70 -18.09 -0.38 -11.66
N ARG A 71 -19.22 -0.44 -11.00
CA ARG A 71 -20.36 -1.23 -11.49
C ARG A 71 -20.93 -0.63 -12.77
N VAL A 72 -21.55 -1.47 -13.56
CA VAL A 72 -22.33 -1.02 -14.71
C VAL A 72 -23.62 -0.36 -14.20
N GLN A 73 -23.89 0.84 -14.66
CA GLN A 73 -25.06 1.64 -14.28
C GLN A 73 -25.80 2.09 -15.53
N GLU A 74 -27.11 2.13 -15.47
CA GLU A 74 -27.94 2.64 -16.53
C GLU A 74 -28.18 4.15 -16.42
N GLY A 75 -28.01 4.83 -17.54
CA GLY A 75 -28.35 6.24 -17.71
C GLY A 75 -27.27 7.23 -17.29
N VAL A 76 -27.25 8.36 -18.00
CA VAL A 76 -26.21 9.39 -17.86
C VAL A 76 -26.19 10.08 -16.49
N PHE A 77 -27.28 10.06 -15.73
CA PHE A 77 -27.35 10.66 -14.40
C PHE A 77 -26.54 9.88 -13.35
N ARG A 78 -26.14 8.65 -13.66
CA ARG A 78 -25.34 7.81 -12.78
C ARG A 78 -23.82 7.98 -12.95
N ILE A 79 -23.39 8.78 -13.92
CA ILE A 79 -21.96 9.01 -14.19
C ILE A 79 -21.16 9.49 -12.97
N PRO A 80 -21.65 10.43 -12.13
CA PRO A 80 -20.92 10.82 -10.95
C PRO A 80 -20.74 9.69 -9.92
N GLU A 81 -21.73 8.78 -9.86
CA GLU A 81 -21.69 7.61 -9.00
C GLU A 81 -20.68 6.58 -9.50
N THR A 82 -20.72 6.24 -10.80
CA THR A 82 -19.76 5.30 -11.42
C THR A 82 -18.32 5.82 -11.32
N TYR A 83 -18.12 7.10 -11.52
CA TYR A 83 -16.80 7.71 -11.34
C TYR A 83 -16.28 7.57 -9.90
N ARG A 84 -17.13 7.84 -8.90
CA ARG A 84 -16.77 7.67 -7.49
C ARG A 84 -16.46 6.24 -7.13
N GLU A 85 -17.25 5.27 -7.64
CA GLU A 85 -17.01 3.84 -7.46
C GLU A 85 -15.65 3.40 -8.04
N ALA A 86 -15.32 3.86 -9.25
CA ALA A 86 -14.05 3.56 -9.89
C ALA A 86 -12.87 4.19 -9.11
N GLN A 87 -13.02 5.42 -8.61
CA GLN A 87 -12.01 6.04 -7.76
C GLN A 87 -11.83 5.31 -6.44
N GLU A 88 -12.91 4.87 -5.82
CA GLU A 88 -12.88 4.09 -4.58
C GLU A 88 -12.16 2.75 -4.81
N ALA A 89 -12.49 2.06 -5.91
CA ALA A 89 -11.79 0.84 -6.29
C ALA A 89 -10.29 1.07 -6.51
N LEU A 90 -9.91 2.17 -7.17
CA LEU A 90 -8.52 2.49 -7.45
C LEU A 90 -7.70 2.73 -6.17
N ARG A 91 -8.28 3.21 -5.06
CA ARG A 91 -7.58 3.35 -3.77
C ARG A 91 -6.99 2.03 -3.28
N TYR A 92 -7.60 0.91 -3.66
CA TYR A 92 -7.10 -0.42 -3.31
C TYR A 92 -5.84 -0.85 -4.08
N GLU A 93 -5.34 -0.04 -5.03
CA GLU A 93 -4.01 -0.23 -5.64
C GLU A 93 -2.94 -0.43 -4.56
N TYR A 94 -3.05 0.25 -3.44
CA TYR A 94 -2.11 0.12 -2.34
C TYR A 94 -2.08 -1.30 -1.75
N LEU A 95 -3.20 -2.03 -1.74
CA LEU A 95 -3.29 -3.41 -1.27
C LEU A 95 -2.96 -4.44 -2.34
N PHE A 96 -3.47 -4.24 -3.56
CA PHE A 96 -3.36 -5.21 -4.66
C PHE A 96 -2.12 -5.01 -5.54
N GLY A 97 -1.44 -3.87 -5.40
CA GLY A 97 -0.25 -3.54 -6.19
C GLY A 97 -0.55 -2.81 -7.49
N LYS A 98 0.54 -2.36 -8.14
CA LYS A 98 0.51 -1.40 -9.25
C LYS A 98 -0.03 -1.95 -10.58
N ASN A 99 -0.18 -3.25 -10.73
CA ASN A 99 -0.65 -3.86 -11.98
C ASN A 99 -1.93 -4.64 -11.72
N SER A 100 -2.92 -3.98 -11.13
CA SER A 100 -4.16 -4.59 -10.71
C SER A 100 -5.37 -3.96 -11.37
N ILE A 101 -6.37 -4.80 -11.67
CA ILE A 101 -7.70 -4.38 -12.12
C ILE A 101 -8.68 -4.68 -10.98
N ILE A 102 -9.16 -3.62 -10.35
CA ILE A 102 -9.90 -3.69 -9.09
C ILE A 102 -11.36 -3.36 -9.34
N ARG A 103 -12.22 -4.33 -9.13
CA ARG A 103 -13.67 -4.18 -9.29
C ARG A 103 -14.29 -3.60 -8.03
N TYR A 104 -15.12 -2.60 -8.18
CA TYR A 104 -15.83 -2.00 -7.05
C TYR A 104 -16.74 -3.01 -6.33
N ASP A 105 -17.42 -3.90 -7.04
CA ASP A 105 -18.26 -4.93 -6.44
C ASP A 105 -17.50 -5.92 -5.54
N ALA A 106 -16.23 -6.17 -5.83
CA ALA A 106 -15.36 -7.00 -5.01
C ALA A 106 -14.93 -6.33 -3.68
N ILE A 107 -15.00 -5.01 -3.61
CA ILE A 107 -14.58 -4.24 -2.43
C ILE A 107 -15.75 -3.61 -1.67
N ALA A 108 -16.90 -3.43 -2.31
CA ALA A 108 -18.05 -2.72 -1.76
C ALA A 108 -18.63 -3.32 -0.44
N GLN A 109 -18.36 -4.59 -0.19
CA GLN A 109 -18.81 -5.28 1.03
C GLN A 109 -17.75 -5.28 2.14
N ARG A 110 -16.54 -4.76 1.86
CA ARG A 110 -15.48 -4.67 2.86
C ARG A 110 -15.85 -3.61 3.87
N THR A 111 -16.10 -4.05 5.08
CA THR A 111 -16.47 -3.14 6.17
C THR A 111 -15.22 -2.67 6.89
N PHE A 112 -15.21 -1.40 7.25
CA PHE A 112 -14.23 -0.85 8.16
C PHE A 112 -14.36 -1.58 9.51
N GLN A 113 -13.39 -2.39 9.82
CA GLN A 113 -13.21 -2.93 11.14
C GLN A 113 -12.21 -2.03 11.85
N TYR A 114 -12.71 -1.24 12.78
CA TYR A 114 -11.80 -0.53 13.66
C TYR A 114 -11.02 -1.60 14.41
N PRO A 115 -9.75 -1.81 14.08
CA PRO A 115 -8.98 -2.74 14.87
C PRO A 115 -9.06 -2.20 16.29
N SER A 116 -9.37 -3.04 17.28
CA SER A 116 -9.29 -2.62 18.67
C SER A 116 -7.80 -2.42 19.00
N PHE A 117 -7.22 -1.42 18.38
CA PHE A 117 -5.90 -0.90 18.67
C PHE A 117 -5.97 -0.30 20.07
N ALA A 118 -5.91 -1.15 21.07
CA ALA A 118 -5.30 -0.64 22.26
C ALA A 118 -3.92 -0.19 21.82
N GLU A 119 -3.74 1.12 21.61
CA GLU A 119 -2.47 1.80 21.26
C GLU A 119 -1.28 1.23 22.05
N SER A 120 -1.58 0.69 23.22
CA SER A 120 -0.68 -0.05 24.07
C SER A 120 -0.19 -1.39 23.50
N ARG A 121 -0.92 -2.07 22.61
CA ARG A 121 -0.57 -3.44 22.20
C ARG A 121 0.54 -3.48 21.17
N LEU A 122 0.41 -2.71 20.07
CA LEU A 122 1.45 -2.61 19.05
C LEU A 122 2.75 -2.03 19.64
N SER A 123 2.60 -0.97 20.44
CA SER A 123 3.71 -0.37 21.16
C SER A 123 4.41 -1.39 22.06
N ARG A 124 3.64 -2.18 22.82
CA ARG A 124 4.20 -3.21 23.70
C ARG A 124 4.95 -4.28 22.91
N LEU A 125 4.36 -4.83 21.86
CA LEU A 125 5.02 -5.85 21.03
C LEU A 125 6.34 -5.36 20.43
N ILE A 126 6.37 -4.14 19.92
CA ILE A 126 7.59 -3.55 19.37
C ILE A 126 8.62 -3.29 20.48
N MET A 127 8.21 -2.78 21.62
CA MET A 127 9.12 -2.51 22.74
C MET A 127 9.66 -3.78 23.39
N GLU A 128 8.85 -4.84 23.52
CA GLU A 128 9.28 -6.17 23.96
C GLU A 128 10.34 -6.72 23.00
N TYR A 129 10.07 -6.73 21.69
CA TYR A 129 11.03 -7.13 20.67
C TYR A 129 12.36 -6.38 20.78
N LEU A 130 12.32 -5.06 20.90
CA LEU A 130 13.53 -4.23 21.04
C LEU A 130 14.29 -4.45 22.35
N THR A 131 13.67 -5.05 23.36
CA THR A 131 14.27 -5.22 24.70
C THR A 131 14.78 -6.64 24.95
N GLU A 132 14.00 -7.64 24.58
CA GLU A 132 14.28 -9.04 24.87
C GLU A 132 15.16 -9.71 23.81
N GLY A 133 15.27 -9.09 22.66
CA GLY A 133 16.21 -9.44 21.62
C GLY A 133 15.91 -10.74 20.90
N ALA A 134 15.54 -10.58 19.65
CA ALA A 134 15.65 -11.64 18.69
C ALA A 134 16.44 -11.11 17.49
N ASP A 135 17.08 -12.02 16.80
CA ASP A 135 17.76 -11.75 15.53
C ASP A 135 16.76 -11.37 14.40
N LYS A 136 17.20 -11.43 13.16
CA LYS A 136 16.35 -11.19 11.99
C LYS A 136 15.08 -12.05 11.97
N GLU A 137 15.15 -13.27 12.49
CA GLU A 137 14.00 -14.17 12.56
C GLU A 137 12.93 -13.64 13.51
N GLY A 138 13.35 -12.95 14.59
CA GLY A 138 12.42 -12.30 15.51
C GLY A 138 11.66 -11.12 14.90
N ALA A 139 12.25 -10.33 14.02
CA ALA A 139 11.55 -9.26 13.29
C ALA A 139 10.46 -9.82 12.38
N LYS A 140 10.75 -10.91 11.66
CA LYS A 140 9.77 -11.61 10.81
C LYS A 140 8.62 -12.19 11.63
N GLU A 141 8.97 -12.85 12.73
CA GLU A 141 7.95 -13.43 13.62
C GLU A 141 7.06 -12.35 14.22
N LEU A 142 7.63 -11.24 14.66
CA LEU A 142 6.87 -10.09 15.15
C LEU A 142 5.95 -9.54 14.04
N THR A 143 6.46 -9.37 12.83
CA THR A 143 5.67 -8.89 11.69
C THR A 143 4.53 -9.85 11.37
N ARG A 144 4.76 -11.17 11.43
CA ARG A 144 3.73 -12.20 11.27
C ARG A 144 2.66 -12.08 12.35
N GLN A 145 3.05 -11.97 13.61
CA GLN A 145 2.12 -11.82 14.74
C GLN A 145 1.27 -10.55 14.60
N ILE A 146 1.89 -9.44 14.17
CA ILE A 146 1.16 -8.19 13.90
C ILE A 146 0.11 -8.41 12.82
N LYS A 147 0.48 -9.03 11.68
CA LYS A 147 -0.46 -9.32 10.59
C LYS A 147 -1.65 -10.15 11.07
N GLU A 148 -1.40 -11.21 11.82
CA GLU A 148 -2.44 -12.08 12.35
C GLU A 148 -3.34 -11.38 13.37
N GLN A 149 -2.76 -10.67 14.32
CA GLN A 149 -3.50 -10.01 15.41
C GLN A 149 -4.37 -8.85 14.91
N TYR A 150 -3.93 -8.17 13.87
CA TYR A 150 -4.65 -7.03 13.30
C TYR A 150 -5.48 -7.41 12.06
N GLY A 151 -5.53 -8.70 11.71
CA GLY A 151 -6.27 -9.18 10.55
C GLY A 151 -5.82 -8.53 9.24
N LEU A 152 -4.52 -8.22 9.13
CA LEU A 152 -3.97 -7.57 7.96
C LEU A 152 -3.90 -8.55 6.79
N SER A 153 -4.90 -8.52 5.96
CA SER A 153 -5.05 -9.39 4.80
C SER A 153 -5.53 -8.59 3.59
N GLU A 154 -5.51 -9.21 2.43
CA GLU A 154 -6.07 -8.63 1.20
C GLU A 154 -7.59 -8.39 1.28
N GLU A 155 -8.27 -8.99 2.26
CA GLU A 155 -9.70 -8.82 2.48
C GLU A 155 -10.06 -7.62 3.34
N MET A 156 -9.08 -6.97 3.98
CA MET A 156 -9.35 -5.79 4.81
C MET A 156 -9.84 -4.60 3.98
N SER A 157 -10.55 -3.67 4.62
CA SER A 157 -10.90 -2.40 3.98
C SER A 157 -9.67 -1.48 3.90
N ILE A 158 -9.68 -0.57 2.93
CA ILE A 158 -8.58 0.39 2.77
C ILE A 158 -8.45 1.31 3.99
N GLU A 159 -9.57 1.64 4.65
CA GLU A 159 -9.58 2.46 5.86
C GLU A 159 -8.92 1.72 7.04
N THR A 160 -9.16 0.42 7.17
CA THR A 160 -8.49 -0.42 8.18
C THR A 160 -6.99 -0.41 7.99
N MET A 161 -6.54 -0.56 6.75
CA MET A 161 -5.11 -0.51 6.40
C MET A 161 -4.50 0.86 6.66
N GLU A 162 -5.19 1.94 6.29
CA GLU A 162 -4.73 3.31 6.55
C GLU A 162 -4.59 3.58 8.05
N CYS A 163 -5.57 3.17 8.86
CA CYS A 163 -5.49 3.26 10.31
C CYS A 163 -4.28 2.50 10.87
N PHE A 164 -4.07 1.26 10.42
CA PHE A 164 -2.88 0.50 10.84
C PHE A 164 -1.57 1.21 10.45
N LYS A 165 -1.47 1.71 9.23
CA LYS A 165 -0.29 2.43 8.75
C LYS A 165 0.04 3.64 9.65
N PHE A 166 -0.96 4.45 9.99
CA PHE A 166 -0.77 5.59 10.88
C PHE A 166 -0.33 5.17 12.28
N GLU A 167 -0.94 4.14 12.85
CA GLU A 167 -0.57 3.61 14.16
C GLU A 167 0.86 3.06 14.15
N ALA A 168 1.22 2.26 13.16
CA ALA A 168 2.56 1.71 13.01
C ALA A 168 3.63 2.80 12.95
N VAL A 169 3.40 3.86 12.16
CA VAL A 169 4.30 5.00 12.06
C VAL A 169 4.44 5.73 13.40
N ASN A 170 3.35 5.94 14.13
CA ASN A 170 3.39 6.58 15.44
C ASN A 170 4.19 5.77 16.47
N VAL A 171 4.00 4.46 16.49
CA VAL A 171 4.73 3.57 17.40
C VAL A 171 6.22 3.52 17.02
N LEU A 172 6.55 3.38 15.75
CA LEU A 172 7.93 3.41 15.27
C LEU A 172 8.61 4.74 15.56
N ASN A 173 7.92 5.87 15.42
CA ASN A 173 8.47 7.17 15.78
C ASN A 173 8.90 7.22 17.25
N ARG A 174 8.10 6.65 18.16
CA ARG A 174 8.47 6.51 19.58
C ARG A 174 9.66 5.57 19.79
N ALA A 175 9.68 4.44 19.08
CA ALA A 175 10.78 3.48 19.15
C ALA A 175 12.10 4.08 18.64
N VAL A 176 12.09 4.81 17.53
CA VAL A 176 13.26 5.52 16.99
C VAL A 176 13.82 6.54 17.97
N ILE A 177 12.94 7.28 18.69
CA ILE A 177 13.36 8.21 19.75
C ILE A 177 14.05 7.45 20.88
N SER A 178 13.54 6.28 21.29
CA SER A 178 14.14 5.47 22.37
C SER A 178 15.51 4.88 22.00
N CYS A 179 15.83 4.79 20.71
CA CYS A 179 17.11 4.32 20.19
C CYS A 179 18.13 5.46 19.96
N ASP A 180 17.85 6.69 20.44
CA ASP A 180 18.70 7.88 20.31
C ASP A 180 19.09 8.24 18.85
N CYS A 181 18.25 7.91 17.89
CA CYS A 181 18.43 8.34 16.52
C CYS A 181 18.35 9.88 16.45
N SER A 182 19.23 10.48 15.68
CA SER A 182 19.19 11.91 15.41
C SER A 182 17.88 12.33 14.74
N GLN A 183 17.52 13.60 14.82
CA GLN A 183 16.31 14.12 14.18
C GLN A 183 16.33 13.90 12.66
N ALA A 184 17.50 14.00 12.02
CA ALA A 184 17.66 13.78 10.59
C ALA A 184 17.41 12.31 10.21
N GLU A 185 18.06 11.36 10.91
CA GLU A 185 17.84 9.92 10.72
C GLU A 185 16.38 9.53 10.94
N ARG A 186 15.77 10.04 12.02
CA ARG A 186 14.34 9.79 12.30
C ARG A 186 13.45 10.20 11.15
N LYS A 187 13.67 11.41 10.63
CA LYS A 187 12.90 11.92 9.50
C LYS A 187 13.06 11.03 8.27
N GLU A 188 14.29 10.69 7.91
CA GLU A 188 14.62 9.84 6.78
C GLU A 188 13.95 8.46 6.87
N LEU A 189 14.08 7.78 8.03
CA LEU A 189 13.52 6.45 8.25
C LEU A 189 11.98 6.44 8.13
N LEU A 190 11.31 7.43 8.72
CA LEU A 190 9.85 7.50 8.68
C LEU A 190 9.32 7.95 7.32
N GLU A 191 9.99 8.89 6.64
CA GLU A 191 9.64 9.28 5.28
C GLU A 191 9.83 8.13 4.30
N ALA A 192 10.90 7.35 4.43
CA ALA A 192 11.12 6.17 3.61
C ALA A 192 10.01 5.13 3.78
N LEU A 193 9.48 4.96 4.99
CA LEU A 193 8.35 4.07 5.26
C LEU A 193 7.03 4.62 4.67
N LEU A 194 6.75 5.91 4.88
CA LEU A 194 5.52 6.54 4.42
C LEU A 194 5.40 6.60 2.89
N ASN A 195 6.53 6.69 2.19
CA ASN A 195 6.59 6.78 0.73
C ASN A 195 6.46 5.44 0.01
N LYS A 196 6.23 4.33 0.72
CA LYS A 196 5.99 3.03 0.08
C LYS A 196 4.68 3.04 -0.69
N LYS A 197 4.71 2.48 -1.89
CA LYS A 197 3.60 2.55 -2.84
C LYS A 197 2.63 1.38 -2.72
N THR A 198 3.03 0.30 -2.03
CA THR A 198 2.18 -0.84 -1.76
C THR A 198 2.26 -1.24 -0.30
N PHE A 199 1.23 -1.94 0.18
CA PHE A 199 1.21 -2.47 1.54
C PHE A 199 2.31 -3.51 1.78
N GLU A 200 2.63 -4.31 0.78
CA GLU A 200 3.72 -5.27 0.85
C GLU A 200 5.08 -4.57 1.00
N GLU A 201 5.34 -3.53 0.16
CA GLU A 201 6.55 -2.71 0.30
C GLU A 201 6.62 -2.04 1.68
N PHE A 202 5.48 -1.58 2.22
CA PHE A 202 5.40 -1.00 3.55
C PHE A 202 5.77 -2.01 4.63
N MET A 203 5.17 -3.21 4.61
CA MET A 203 5.43 -4.24 5.62
C MET A 203 6.86 -4.78 5.57
N THR A 204 7.42 -4.94 4.37
CA THR A 204 8.82 -5.34 4.19
C THR A 204 9.77 -4.27 4.76
N HIS A 205 9.48 -3.00 4.50
CA HIS A 205 10.32 -1.92 5.05
C HIS A 205 10.13 -1.74 6.56
N PHE A 206 8.92 -1.94 7.06
CA PHE A 206 8.61 -1.96 8.48
C PHE A 206 9.43 -3.03 9.21
N GLU A 207 9.51 -4.23 8.67
CA GLU A 207 10.35 -5.33 9.20
C GLU A 207 11.83 -4.94 9.21
N SER A 208 12.35 -4.43 8.09
CA SER A 208 13.75 -3.99 8.00
C SER A 208 14.06 -2.85 8.99
N LEU A 209 13.10 -1.99 9.26
CA LEU A 209 13.26 -0.91 10.25
C LEU A 209 13.30 -1.44 11.67
N LEU A 210 12.50 -2.46 12.00
CA LEU A 210 12.55 -3.13 13.29
C LEU A 210 13.93 -3.79 13.53
N GLU A 211 14.47 -4.47 12.51
CA GLU A 211 15.82 -5.04 12.56
C GLU A 211 16.87 -3.96 12.86
N LEU A 212 16.82 -2.85 12.11
CA LEU A 212 17.76 -1.73 12.29
C LEU A 212 17.68 -1.14 13.70
N LEU A 213 16.49 -0.93 14.23
CA LEU A 213 16.29 -0.38 15.57
C LEU A 213 16.78 -1.33 16.66
N TYR A 214 16.60 -2.62 16.45
CA TYR A 214 17.12 -3.64 17.36
C TYR A 214 18.66 -3.62 17.40
N GLU A 215 19.34 -3.60 16.26
CA GLU A 215 20.81 -3.55 16.19
C GLU A 215 21.35 -2.28 16.88
N LYS A 216 20.78 -1.12 16.58
CA LYS A 216 21.15 0.15 17.24
C LYS A 216 21.00 0.08 18.77
N LYS A 217 19.93 -0.53 19.26
CA LYS A 217 19.71 -0.67 20.71
C LYS A 217 20.69 -1.63 21.36
N LYS A 218 21.06 -2.71 20.68
CA LYS A 218 22.05 -3.69 21.14
C LYS A 218 23.45 -3.09 21.24
N GLU A 219 23.87 -2.32 20.22
CA GLU A 219 25.15 -1.59 20.24
C GLU A 219 25.25 -0.66 21.45
N LYS A 220 24.22 0.13 21.69
CA LYS A 220 24.13 1.05 22.83
C LYS A 220 24.22 0.32 24.18
N THR A 221 23.55 -0.82 24.30
CA THR A 221 23.60 -1.62 25.53
C THR A 221 25.01 -2.16 25.78
N SER A 222 25.72 -2.58 24.72
CA SER A 222 27.10 -3.04 24.78
C SER A 222 28.07 -1.91 25.23
N GLU A 223 27.93 -0.71 24.62
CA GLU A 223 28.74 0.45 24.97
C GLU A 223 28.55 0.89 26.44
N ASN A 224 27.29 0.91 26.90
CA ASN A 224 26.97 1.23 28.27
C ASN A 224 27.57 0.19 29.25
N ASN A 225 27.53 -1.11 28.94
CA ASN A 225 28.14 -2.15 29.75
C ASN A 225 29.67 -1.99 29.84
N ILE A 226 30.34 -1.66 28.74
CA ILE A 226 31.79 -1.39 28.72
C ILE A 226 32.12 -0.16 29.56
N CYS A 227 31.33 0.92 29.42
CA CYS A 227 31.51 2.13 30.24
C CYS A 227 31.32 1.88 31.75
N TYR A 228 30.37 1.01 32.14
CA TYR A 228 30.17 0.61 33.51
C TYR A 228 31.35 -0.20 34.06
N GLN A 229 31.83 -1.20 33.29
CA GLN A 229 32.99 -2.00 33.67
C GLN A 229 34.25 -1.15 33.81
N VAL A 230 34.48 -0.19 32.92
CA VAL A 230 35.66 0.71 33.04
C VAL A 230 35.54 1.63 34.26
N LYS A 231 34.34 2.07 34.67
CA LYS A 231 34.14 2.89 35.87
C LYS A 231 34.33 2.12 37.19
N GLU A 232 34.16 0.79 37.19
CA GLU A 232 34.45 -0.04 38.34
C GLU A 232 35.95 -0.35 38.52
N TYR A 233 36.77 -0.14 37.46
CA TYR A 233 38.21 -0.36 37.48
C TYR A 233 39.07 0.91 37.72
N ILE A 234 38.45 2.09 37.83
CA ILE A 234 39.05 3.38 38.16
C ILE A 234 38.63 3.82 39.56
#